data_32fb4257cc45a1cc6ecb7df66a21a084
#
_entry.id   32fb4257cc45a1cc6ecb7df66a21a084
#
_cell.length_a   1.000
_cell.length_b   1.000
_cell.length_c   1.000
_cell.angle_alpha   90.00
_cell.angle_beta   90.00
_cell.angle_gamma   90.00
#
_symmetry.space_group_name_H-M   'P 1'
#
loop_
_entity.id
_entity.type
_entity.pdbx_description
1 polymer ?
#
loop_
_entity_poly.entity_id
_entity_poly.type
_entity_poly.pdbx_seq_one_letter_code
_entity_poly.pdbx_strand_id
1 'polypeptide(L)'
;MWKRIRLLFLFVFSSVHCLPEPSPSLLGILVLPLVTQTSATFTIESTTPANGATGVSLNPTITIIMTQAIEPTSLNTNISCSPSCPSLTGGSSNRTITLTPTSALTSGITYTITLNQNIQSTFGLTLGTNTSFSFTTL
;
A
#
# COMPACT_ATOMS: atom_id res chain seq x y z
N MET A 1 -62.41 -0.04 -41.58
CA MET A 1 -62.30 -1.36 -42.21
C MET A 1 -61.04 -2.02 -41.78
N TRP A 2 -61.09 -2.89 -40.78
CA TRP A 2 -59.93 -3.56 -40.20
C TRP A 2 -59.87 -5.00 -40.75
N LYS A 3 -58.83 -5.32 -41.52
CA LYS A 3 -58.54 -6.69 -41.92
C LYS A 3 -57.65 -7.36 -40.86
N ARG A 4 -58.20 -8.36 -40.18
CA ARG A 4 -57.49 -9.24 -39.27
C ARG A 4 -56.64 -10.23 -40.06
N ILE A 5 -55.31 -10.19 -39.94
CA ILE A 5 -54.42 -11.23 -40.43
C ILE A 5 -54.31 -12.31 -39.34
N ARG A 6 -54.82 -13.50 -39.64
CA ARG A 6 -54.61 -14.69 -38.80
C ARG A 6 -53.27 -15.29 -39.16
N LEU A 7 -52.35 -15.31 -38.17
CA LEU A 7 -51.07 -15.99 -38.30
C LEU A 7 -51.28 -17.49 -37.95
N LEU A 8 -51.04 -18.33 -38.94
CA LEU A 8 -51.19 -19.79 -38.85
C LEU A 8 -49.89 -20.33 -38.20
N PHE A 9 -49.97 -20.85 -37.01
CA PHE A 9 -48.85 -21.56 -36.35
C PHE A 9 -48.74 -22.96 -36.97
N LEU A 10 -47.71 -23.19 -37.73
CA LEU A 10 -47.33 -24.52 -38.21
C LEU A 10 -46.50 -25.21 -37.13
N PHE A 11 -47.08 -26.19 -36.45
CA PHE A 11 -46.33 -27.08 -35.55
C PHE A 11 -45.52 -28.07 -36.43
N VAL A 12 -44.20 -27.86 -36.49
CA VAL A 12 -43.29 -28.87 -37.02
C VAL A 12 -42.87 -29.76 -35.85
N PHE A 13 -43.38 -30.99 -35.82
CA PHE A 13 -42.87 -32.05 -34.99
C PHE A 13 -41.50 -32.46 -35.51
N SER A 14 -40.47 -32.04 -34.87
CA SER A 14 -39.10 -32.52 -35.11
C SER A 14 -38.79 -33.64 -34.11
N SER A 15 -38.49 -34.78 -34.70
CA SER A 15 -38.13 -36.04 -34.03
C SER A 15 -37.04 -35.85 -32.97
N VAL A 16 -37.31 -36.34 -31.77
CA VAL A 16 -36.33 -36.44 -30.70
C VAL A 16 -35.24 -37.43 -31.12
N HIS A 17 -34.07 -36.92 -31.53
CA HIS A 17 -32.88 -37.71 -31.65
C HIS A 17 -32.32 -37.86 -30.23
N CYS A 18 -32.31 -39.08 -29.76
CA CYS A 18 -31.64 -39.49 -28.51
C CYS A 18 -30.13 -39.23 -28.71
N LEU A 19 -29.65 -38.11 -28.22
CA LEU A 19 -28.21 -37.87 -28.10
C LEU A 19 -27.70 -38.72 -26.92
N PRO A 20 -26.59 -39.44 -27.10
CA PRO A 20 -25.98 -40.16 -26.00
C PRO A 20 -25.60 -39.17 -24.90
N GLU A 21 -25.99 -39.47 -23.65
CA GLU A 21 -25.57 -38.68 -22.51
C GLU A 21 -24.04 -38.57 -22.47
N PRO A 22 -23.50 -37.35 -22.28
CA PRO A 22 -22.07 -37.21 -22.02
C PRO A 22 -21.79 -37.92 -20.67
N SER A 23 -20.96 -38.96 -20.71
CA SER A 23 -20.48 -39.63 -19.51
C SER A 23 -19.89 -38.59 -18.53
N PRO A 24 -20.17 -38.71 -17.22
CA PRO A 24 -19.62 -37.82 -16.20
C PRO A 24 -18.16 -38.19 -15.86
N SER A 25 -17.30 -38.22 -16.90
CA SER A 25 -15.88 -38.40 -16.71
C SER A 25 -15.18 -37.11 -17.08
N LEU A 26 -14.50 -36.56 -16.07
CA LEU A 26 -13.61 -35.39 -16.12
C LEU A 26 -14.33 -34.05 -15.84
N LEU A 27 -15.09 -33.98 -14.76
CA LEU A 27 -15.05 -32.75 -13.99
C LEU A 27 -13.66 -32.72 -13.33
N GLY A 28 -12.64 -32.37 -14.12
CA GLY A 28 -11.35 -31.98 -13.56
C GLY A 28 -11.63 -30.81 -12.64
N ILE A 29 -11.64 -31.07 -11.33
CA ILE A 29 -11.57 -30.03 -10.35
C ILE A 29 -10.23 -29.32 -10.65
N LEU A 30 -10.32 -28.20 -11.36
CA LEU A 30 -9.20 -27.28 -11.48
C LEU A 30 -8.98 -26.74 -10.07
N VAL A 31 -8.20 -27.48 -9.27
CA VAL A 31 -7.68 -26.98 -8.00
C VAL A 31 -6.70 -25.87 -8.41
N LEU A 32 -7.26 -24.68 -8.60
CA LEU A 32 -6.45 -23.48 -8.64
C LEU A 32 -5.69 -23.49 -7.31
N PRO A 33 -4.35 -23.43 -7.34
CA PRO A 33 -3.62 -23.23 -6.10
C PRO A 33 -4.20 -21.97 -5.48
N LEU A 34 -4.69 -22.09 -4.25
CA LEU A 34 -5.04 -20.93 -3.43
C LEU A 34 -3.75 -20.13 -3.28
N VAL A 35 -3.57 -19.18 -4.19
CA VAL A 35 -2.50 -18.18 -4.03
C VAL A 35 -2.91 -17.44 -2.77
N THR A 36 -2.27 -17.77 -1.66
CA THR A 36 -2.31 -16.95 -0.46
C THR A 36 -1.77 -15.59 -0.88
N GLN A 37 -2.69 -14.65 -1.17
CA GLN A 37 -2.33 -13.27 -1.37
C GLN A 37 -1.76 -12.80 -0.04
N THR A 38 -0.45 -12.77 0.06
CA THR A 38 0.22 -12.05 1.13
C THR A 38 -0.23 -10.61 0.97
N SER A 39 -1.06 -10.13 1.90
CA SER A 39 -1.51 -8.75 1.92
C SER A 39 -0.26 -7.87 1.90
N ALA A 40 -0.04 -7.16 0.80
CA ALA A 40 1.09 -6.26 0.70
C ALA A 40 0.92 -5.19 1.79
N THR A 41 1.85 -5.15 2.74
CA THR A 41 1.84 -4.16 3.81
C THR A 41 2.73 -2.98 3.43
N PHE A 42 2.30 -1.77 3.82
CA PHE A 42 3.10 -0.57 3.68
C PHE A 42 3.61 -0.15 5.04
N THR A 43 4.90 -0.35 5.31
CA THR A 43 5.53 -0.14 6.61
C THR A 43 6.95 0.40 6.45
N ILE A 44 7.56 0.88 7.55
CA ILE A 44 8.98 1.20 7.60
C ILE A 44 9.76 -0.11 7.54
N GLU A 45 10.74 -0.18 6.63
CA GLU A 45 11.69 -1.29 6.53
C GLU A 45 12.94 -1.02 7.37
N SER A 46 13.49 0.20 7.27
CA SER A 46 14.65 0.61 8.06
C SER A 46 14.75 2.13 8.20
N THR A 47 15.53 2.59 9.19
CA THR A 47 15.80 4.01 9.42
C THR A 47 17.28 4.25 9.67
N THR A 48 17.76 5.42 9.25
CA THR A 48 19.06 5.98 9.64
C THR A 48 18.82 7.41 10.10
N PRO A 49 19.12 7.75 11.36
CA PRO A 49 19.65 6.88 12.42
C PRO A 49 18.73 5.70 12.74
N ALA A 50 19.29 4.58 13.20
CA ALA A 50 18.50 3.44 13.63
C ALA A 50 17.61 3.81 14.83
N ASN A 51 16.49 3.12 15.01
CA ASN A 51 15.66 3.33 16.19
C ASN A 51 16.44 3.05 17.48
N GLY A 52 16.45 4.00 18.41
CA GLY A 52 17.21 3.95 19.65
C GLY A 52 18.69 4.32 19.51
N ALA A 53 19.17 4.75 18.35
CA ALA A 53 20.56 5.16 18.16
C ALA A 53 20.93 6.31 19.10
N THR A 54 22.16 6.28 19.62
CA THR A 54 22.75 7.32 20.48
C THR A 54 24.01 7.90 19.84
N GLY A 55 24.43 9.09 20.29
CA GLY A 55 25.63 9.72 19.76
C GLY A 55 25.47 10.21 18.32
N VAL A 56 24.25 10.53 17.91
CA VAL A 56 23.95 11.02 16.55
C VAL A 56 24.43 12.46 16.41
N SER A 57 25.02 12.80 15.28
CA SER A 57 25.49 14.17 15.01
C SER A 57 24.33 15.18 15.10
N LEU A 58 24.66 16.45 15.36
CA LEU A 58 23.66 17.52 15.48
C LEU A 58 23.03 17.93 14.14
N ASN A 59 23.64 17.55 13.03
CA ASN A 59 23.13 17.78 11.68
C ASN A 59 22.99 16.44 10.92
N PRO A 60 22.07 15.56 11.38
CA PRO A 60 21.94 14.24 10.76
C PRO A 60 21.18 14.35 9.44
N THR A 61 21.51 13.51 8.49
CA THR A 61 20.59 13.14 7.43
C THR A 61 19.73 11.98 7.92
N ILE A 62 18.43 12.19 8.01
CA ILE A 62 17.48 11.17 8.45
C ILE A 62 16.96 10.47 7.20
N THR A 63 17.22 9.18 7.08
CA THR A 63 16.76 8.35 5.96
C THR A 63 15.78 7.30 6.47
N ILE A 64 14.64 7.18 5.83
CA ILE A 64 13.61 6.20 6.14
C ILE A 64 13.35 5.40 4.87
N ILE A 65 13.54 4.09 4.94
CA ILE A 65 13.26 3.17 3.83
C ILE A 65 11.94 2.47 4.12
N MET A 66 11.03 2.55 3.14
CA MET A 66 9.70 1.95 3.20
C MET A 66 9.67 0.63 2.43
N THR A 67 8.74 -0.25 2.76
CA THR A 67 8.55 -1.52 2.04
C THR A 67 8.05 -1.34 0.60
N GLN A 68 7.46 -0.18 0.28
CA GLN A 68 6.95 0.14 -1.06
C GLN A 68 7.27 1.60 -1.45
N ALA A 69 7.13 1.90 -2.74
CA ALA A 69 7.29 3.26 -3.26
C ALA A 69 6.24 4.22 -2.64
N ILE A 70 6.68 5.42 -2.32
CA ILE A 70 5.92 6.42 -1.56
C ILE A 70 5.25 7.39 -2.53
N GLU A 71 4.01 7.77 -2.22
CA GLU A 71 3.33 8.88 -2.86
C GLU A 71 3.85 10.21 -2.29
N PRO A 72 4.64 11.00 -3.03
CA PRO A 72 5.33 12.17 -2.48
C PRO A 72 4.39 13.22 -1.88
N THR A 73 3.22 13.40 -2.46
CA THR A 73 2.23 14.39 -2.01
C THR A 73 1.66 14.04 -0.63
N SER A 74 1.72 12.78 -0.23
CA SER A 74 1.26 12.31 1.08
C SER A 74 2.19 12.68 2.24
N LEU A 75 3.41 13.17 1.97
CA LEU A 75 4.40 13.47 3.02
C LEU A 75 4.22 14.85 3.67
N ASN A 76 3.68 15.84 2.94
CA ASN A 76 3.77 17.26 3.26
C ASN A 76 3.40 17.68 4.69
N THR A 77 2.42 17.02 5.31
CA THR A 77 1.95 17.34 6.68
C THR A 77 1.94 16.12 7.59
N ASN A 78 2.46 15.01 7.11
CA ASN A 78 2.31 13.72 7.76
C ASN A 78 3.61 13.22 8.43
N ILE A 79 4.62 14.07 8.55
CA ILE A 79 5.84 13.79 9.32
C ILE A 79 5.98 14.85 10.39
N SER A 80 6.18 14.41 11.63
CA SER A 80 6.42 15.28 12.77
C SER A 80 7.66 14.86 13.56
N CYS A 81 8.21 15.80 14.30
CA CYS A 81 9.38 15.58 15.14
C CYS A 81 9.16 16.18 16.53
N SER A 82 9.55 15.48 17.58
CA SER A 82 9.40 15.85 18.98
C SER A 82 10.67 15.48 19.77
N PRO A 83 11.02 16.26 20.84
CA PRO A 83 10.51 17.56 21.21
C PRO A 83 11.03 18.64 20.25
N SER A 84 10.31 19.70 20.00
CA SER A 84 10.73 20.93 19.30
C SER A 84 11.91 20.79 18.30
N CYS A 85 11.74 20.07 17.20
CA CYS A 85 12.77 20.01 16.16
C CYS A 85 12.81 21.29 15.33
N PRO A 86 13.97 21.68 14.80
CA PRO A 86 14.03 22.58 13.66
C PRO A 86 13.20 22.01 12.50
N SER A 87 12.70 22.89 11.64
CA SER A 87 11.99 22.43 10.45
C SER A 87 12.81 21.36 9.68
N LEU A 88 12.15 20.30 9.28
CA LEU A 88 12.76 19.25 8.48
C LEU A 88 12.50 19.57 7.00
N THR A 89 13.56 19.64 6.22
CA THR A 89 13.49 19.75 4.76
C THR A 89 13.87 18.42 4.14
N GLY A 90 13.25 18.09 3.02
CA GLY A 90 13.57 16.85 2.32
C GLY A 90 12.46 16.44 1.38
N GLY A 91 12.48 15.19 1.00
CA GLY A 91 11.54 14.61 0.04
C GLY A 91 11.62 13.10 0.00
N SER A 92 10.98 12.53 -0.99
CA SER A 92 11.05 11.11 -1.24
C SER A 92 11.49 10.80 -2.66
N SER A 93 12.16 9.67 -2.80
CA SER A 93 12.50 9.06 -4.07
C SER A 93 12.26 7.57 -3.97
N ASN A 94 11.32 7.06 -4.79
CA ASN A 94 10.91 5.67 -4.74
C ASN A 94 10.48 5.26 -3.31
N ARG A 95 11.24 4.39 -2.64
CA ARG A 95 10.96 3.86 -1.30
C ARG A 95 11.64 4.63 -0.18
N THR A 96 12.41 5.66 -0.49
CA THR A 96 13.27 6.36 0.45
C THR A 96 12.74 7.76 0.74
N ILE A 97 12.56 8.09 2.02
CA ILE A 97 12.35 9.44 2.50
C ILE A 97 13.68 9.94 3.05
N THR A 98 14.09 11.14 2.66
CA THR A 98 15.28 11.81 3.18
C THR A 98 14.87 13.13 3.80
N LEU A 99 15.25 13.34 5.06
CA LEU A 99 14.94 14.55 5.83
C LEU A 99 16.23 15.10 6.44
N THR A 100 16.37 16.42 6.41
CA THR A 100 17.49 17.13 6.99
C THR A 100 16.95 18.28 7.84
N PRO A 101 17.39 18.43 9.10
CA PRO A 101 17.04 19.59 9.92
C PRO A 101 17.61 20.87 9.29
N THR A 102 16.84 21.94 9.31
CA THR A 102 17.26 23.27 8.76
C THR A 102 18.31 23.97 9.61
N SER A 103 18.49 23.52 10.85
CA SER A 103 19.56 23.96 11.76
C SER A 103 19.96 22.82 12.68
N ALA A 104 21.09 22.97 13.36
CA ALA A 104 21.60 21.95 14.27
C ALA A 104 20.58 21.57 15.36
N LEU A 105 20.45 20.28 15.60
CA LEU A 105 19.71 19.74 16.75
C LEU A 105 20.44 20.07 18.06
N THR A 106 19.74 20.05 19.18
CA THR A 106 20.32 20.24 20.50
C THR A 106 21.04 18.96 20.95
N SER A 107 22.22 19.12 21.57
CA SER A 107 23.03 18.04 22.11
C SER A 107 22.32 17.31 23.27
N GLY A 108 22.47 16.00 23.34
CA GLY A 108 21.95 15.15 24.43
C GLY A 108 20.44 14.96 24.45
N ILE A 109 19.74 15.37 23.40
CA ILE A 109 18.28 15.25 23.31
C ILE A 109 17.86 14.02 22.51
N THR A 110 16.86 13.30 23.01
CA THR A 110 16.21 12.23 22.26
C THR A 110 15.10 12.82 21.40
N TYR A 111 15.27 12.71 20.09
CA TYR A 111 14.29 13.11 19.11
C TYR A 111 13.48 11.93 18.62
N THR A 112 12.17 12.11 18.49
CA THR A 112 11.25 11.12 17.95
C THR A 112 10.66 11.64 16.64
N ILE A 113 10.85 10.89 15.58
CA ILE A 113 10.22 11.14 14.28
C ILE A 113 8.97 10.28 14.20
N THR A 114 7.85 10.89 13.90
CA THR A 114 6.57 10.18 13.73
C THR A 114 6.06 10.36 12.30
N LEU A 115 5.78 9.24 11.66
CA LEU A 115 5.07 9.15 10.39
C LEU A 115 3.59 8.92 10.69
N ASN A 116 2.74 9.82 10.18
CA ASN A 116 1.29 9.71 10.35
C ASN A 116 0.73 8.56 9.52
N GLN A 117 -0.34 7.93 10.03
CA GLN A 117 -1.05 6.83 9.38
C GLN A 117 -1.52 7.13 7.93
N ASN A 118 -1.65 8.41 7.58
CA ASN A 118 -2.15 8.85 6.26
C ASN A 118 -1.06 8.90 5.17
N ILE A 119 0.20 8.62 5.50
CA ILE A 119 1.24 8.46 4.47
C ILE A 119 0.87 7.27 3.59
N GLN A 120 0.98 7.46 2.26
CA GLN A 120 0.53 6.50 1.27
C GLN A 120 1.68 5.99 0.39
N SER A 121 1.53 4.75 -0.06
CA SER A 121 2.32 4.21 -1.17
C SER A 121 1.71 4.66 -2.51
N THR A 122 2.49 4.58 -3.58
CA THR A 122 2.01 4.81 -4.97
C THR A 122 0.91 3.82 -5.39
N PHE A 123 0.70 2.75 -4.63
CA PHE A 123 -0.38 1.77 -4.81
C PHE A 123 -1.62 2.07 -3.95
N GLY A 124 -1.65 3.22 -3.26
CA GLY A 124 -2.77 3.63 -2.42
C GLY A 124 -2.86 2.95 -1.06
N LEU A 125 -1.86 2.17 -0.66
CA LEU A 125 -1.80 1.60 0.69
C LEU A 125 -1.34 2.66 1.69
N THR A 126 -2.00 2.76 2.84
CA THR A 126 -1.61 3.65 3.94
C THR A 126 -0.80 2.92 4.99
N LEU A 127 -0.08 3.66 5.86
CA LEU A 127 0.58 3.09 7.05
C LEU A 127 -0.42 2.46 8.02
N GLY A 128 -1.69 2.90 7.99
CA GLY A 128 -2.76 2.39 8.84
C GLY A 128 -2.66 2.81 10.31
N THR A 129 -1.47 2.98 10.85
CA THR A 129 -1.20 3.49 12.22
C THR A 129 -0.03 4.47 12.19
N ASN A 130 -0.01 5.40 13.15
CA ASN A 130 1.16 6.25 13.34
C ASN A 130 2.35 5.38 13.72
N THR A 131 3.47 5.55 13.02
CA THR A 131 4.69 4.80 13.28
C THR A 131 5.81 5.77 13.63
N SER A 132 6.58 5.49 14.67
CA SER A 132 7.65 6.38 15.14
C SER A 132 8.94 5.62 15.43
N PHE A 133 10.03 6.34 15.32
CA PHE A 133 11.36 5.90 15.77
C PHE A 133 12.09 7.09 16.44
N SER A 134 13.07 6.80 17.27
CA SER A 134 13.79 7.81 18.03
C SER A 134 15.30 7.63 17.94
N PHE A 135 16.03 8.71 18.17
CA PHE A 135 17.49 8.70 18.30
C PHE A 135 17.92 9.81 19.26
N THR A 136 19.08 9.65 19.89
CA THR A 136 19.66 10.64 20.83
C THR A 136 20.90 11.26 20.21
N THR A 137 20.97 12.58 20.24
CA THR A 137 22.15 13.35 19.76
C THR A 137 23.34 13.21 20.70
N LEU A 138 24.54 13.59 20.18
CA LEU A 138 25.79 13.71 20.94
C LEU A 138 25.66 14.63 22.15
#